data_457497927547b5f5552a873fad8db0ce
#
_entry.id   457497927547b5f5552a873fad8db0ce
#
_cell.length_a   1.000
_cell.length_b   1.000
_cell.length_c   1.000
_cell.angle_alpha   90.00
_cell.angle_beta   90.00
_cell.angle_gamma   90.00
#
_symmetry.space_group_name_H-M   'P 1'
#
loop_
_entity.id
_entity.type
_entity.pdbx_description
1 polymer ?
#
loop_
_entity_poly.entity_id
_entity_poly.type
_entity_poly.pdbx_seq_one_letter_code
_entity_poly.pdbx_strand_id
1 'polypeptide(L)'
;DRLEGGKKIVQFADTMKMSTYLVAFVIGRIEASAPTSVGKTTLRLWTVPGKKHLTAFGQDIATASLQFFERYYGIPYPGDKLDLLAIPDFASGAMENLGAITFRETALLVDRRTGTHGELERVADVVAHENAHMWFGDLVTMSWWNGLWLNEAFATLMEMLAVDAWKPEWKRWDSFGVSRARALSVDGLHSTRPIEYPVRAPKDAEAMFDVLTYEKGASVLRMLEQHIGPTVFRDGVRHYLETHAYGNADTKDLWISLGKTAKQAVPDVMDGWIFQPGYPLVTAELTQRSELVLTQQRFTYLPDPAPGLWQVPVSFRIQAGEKTETRRLLLTRAEERVA
;
A
#
# COMPACT_ATOMS: atom_id res chain seq x y z
N ASP A 1 27.27 -8.55 24.19
CA ASP A 1 28.46 -7.86 23.67
C ASP A 1 29.69 -8.36 24.41
N ARG A 2 30.80 -8.57 23.69
CA ARG A 2 32.12 -8.88 24.29
C ARG A 2 33.20 -8.08 23.58
N LEU A 3 34.35 -7.83 24.29
CA LEU A 3 35.54 -7.23 23.70
C LEU A 3 36.57 -8.32 23.44
N GLU A 4 37.14 -8.35 22.24
CA GLU A 4 38.16 -9.30 21.84
C GLU A 4 39.15 -8.63 20.87
N GLY A 5 40.43 -8.62 21.19
CA GLY A 5 41.46 -7.99 20.35
C GLY A 5 41.23 -6.50 20.06
N GLY A 6 40.62 -5.74 21.00
CA GLY A 6 40.27 -4.33 20.81
C GLY A 6 39.03 -4.08 19.93
N LYS A 7 38.35 -5.12 19.49
CA LYS A 7 37.09 -5.04 18.72
C LYS A 7 35.91 -5.40 19.58
N LYS A 8 34.79 -4.75 19.33
CA LYS A 8 33.50 -5.10 19.93
C LYS A 8 32.82 -6.16 19.08
N ILE A 9 32.49 -7.30 19.68
CA ILE A 9 31.67 -8.34 19.07
C ILE A 9 30.26 -8.19 19.62
N VAL A 10 29.28 -8.04 18.70
CA VAL A 10 27.87 -7.99 19.03
C VAL A 10 27.21 -9.26 18.49
N GLN A 11 26.64 -10.04 19.38
CA GLN A 11 25.87 -11.22 19.04
C GLN A 11 24.39 -10.89 19.23
N PHE A 12 23.61 -11.01 18.17
CA PHE A 12 22.17 -10.84 18.19
C PHE A 12 21.48 -12.17 18.50
N ALA A 13 20.25 -12.12 18.97
CA ALA A 13 19.38 -13.28 19.02
C ALA A 13 18.95 -13.66 17.60
N ASP A 14 18.48 -14.90 17.43
CA ASP A 14 17.92 -15.35 16.16
C ASP A 14 16.69 -14.52 15.81
N THR A 15 16.56 -14.17 14.52
CA THR A 15 15.35 -13.51 14.02
C THR A 15 14.22 -14.53 13.87
N MET A 16 12.98 -14.04 13.77
CA MET A 16 11.92 -14.87 13.22
C MET A 16 12.24 -15.23 11.76
N LYS A 17 11.55 -16.24 11.22
CA LYS A 17 11.65 -16.59 9.79
C LYS A 17 11.25 -15.39 8.94
N MET A 18 12.14 -14.94 8.08
CA MET A 18 11.94 -13.79 7.20
C MET A 18 12.66 -13.97 5.87
N SER A 19 12.32 -13.15 4.88
CA SER A 19 13.03 -13.09 3.60
C SER A 19 14.40 -12.42 3.76
N THR A 20 15.38 -12.87 2.99
CA THR A 20 16.77 -12.37 3.10
C THR A 20 16.94 -10.93 2.65
N TYR A 21 16.03 -10.38 1.83
CA TYR A 21 16.11 -8.98 1.40
C TYR A 21 15.82 -7.99 2.54
N LEU A 22 15.17 -8.44 3.62
CA LEU A 22 14.84 -7.64 4.80
C LEU A 22 16.02 -7.46 5.77
N VAL A 23 17.15 -8.16 5.54
CA VAL A 23 18.31 -8.10 6.46
C VAL A 23 18.97 -6.74 6.34
N ALA A 24 19.09 -6.04 7.47
CA ALA A 24 19.86 -4.81 7.58
C ALA A 24 20.66 -4.77 8.88
N PHE A 25 21.76 -4.01 8.87
CA PHE A 25 22.48 -3.63 10.09
C PHE A 25 23.00 -2.20 9.95
N VAL A 26 23.00 -1.48 11.06
CA VAL A 26 23.48 -0.10 11.12
C VAL A 26 24.60 0.00 12.17
N ILE A 27 25.72 0.60 11.78
CA ILE A 27 26.88 0.83 12.66
C ILE A 27 27.23 2.32 12.60
N GLY A 28 27.22 2.97 13.77
CA GLY A 28 27.57 4.39 13.83
C GLY A 28 27.29 4.98 15.21
N ARG A 29 27.54 6.28 15.31
CA ARG A 29 27.10 7.06 16.48
C ARG A 29 25.63 7.44 16.26
N ILE A 30 24.74 6.76 16.96
CA ILE A 30 23.31 7.01 16.91
C ILE A 30 22.75 7.21 18.32
N GLU A 31 21.69 8.00 18.44
CA GLU A 31 20.95 8.24 19.67
C GLU A 31 19.48 7.91 19.50
N ALA A 32 18.89 7.31 20.54
CA ALA A 32 17.47 6.91 20.52
C ALA A 32 16.57 8.01 21.08
N SER A 33 15.33 8.06 20.57
CA SER A 33 14.21 8.73 21.23
C SER A 33 13.88 8.05 22.57
N ALA A 34 13.06 8.67 23.40
CA ALA A 34 12.40 7.95 24.49
C ALA A 34 11.51 6.85 23.92
N PRO A 35 11.53 5.62 24.47
CA PRO A 35 10.72 4.53 23.95
C PRO A 35 9.21 4.79 24.17
N THR A 36 8.38 4.34 23.22
CA THR A 36 6.96 4.13 23.40
C THR A 36 6.64 2.63 23.28
N SER A 37 5.45 2.22 23.68
CA SER A 37 5.05 0.81 23.60
C SER A 37 3.70 0.66 22.92
N VAL A 38 3.59 -0.36 22.08
CA VAL A 38 2.34 -0.84 21.49
C VAL A 38 2.23 -2.31 21.86
N GLY A 39 1.27 -2.66 22.70
CA GLY A 39 1.21 -4.00 23.28
C GLY A 39 2.53 -4.36 23.96
N LYS A 40 3.16 -5.46 23.52
CA LYS A 40 4.49 -5.89 23.99
C LYS A 40 5.66 -5.24 23.25
N THR A 41 5.40 -4.58 22.13
CA THR A 41 6.43 -4.05 21.24
C THR A 41 6.98 -2.72 21.74
N THR A 42 8.28 -2.63 21.94
CA THR A 42 8.99 -1.37 22.21
C THR A 42 9.35 -0.67 20.91
N LEU A 43 8.90 0.57 20.74
CA LEU A 43 9.13 1.39 19.56
C LEU A 43 10.07 2.55 19.90
N ARG A 44 11.10 2.76 19.06
CA ARG A 44 12.08 3.85 19.17
C ARG A 44 12.46 4.38 17.80
N LEU A 45 12.76 5.66 17.76
CA LEU A 45 13.41 6.28 16.62
C LEU A 45 14.88 6.53 16.93
N TRP A 46 15.73 6.28 15.94
CA TRP A 46 17.17 6.45 16.03
C TRP A 46 17.66 7.48 15.04
N THR A 47 18.54 8.37 15.47
CA THR A 47 19.12 9.42 14.64
C THR A 47 20.62 9.55 14.87
N VAL A 48 21.31 10.25 13.97
CA VAL A 48 22.64 10.77 14.30
C VAL A 48 22.54 11.81 15.43
N PRO A 49 23.63 12.02 16.22
CA PRO A 49 23.63 12.99 17.32
C PRO A 49 23.17 14.39 16.91
N GLY A 50 22.37 15.01 17.78
CA GLY A 50 21.87 16.38 17.58
C GLY A 50 20.51 16.48 16.89
N LYS A 51 19.94 15.42 16.35
CA LYS A 51 18.64 15.42 15.65
C LYS A 51 17.48 14.79 16.44
N LYS A 52 17.73 14.33 17.65
CA LYS A 52 16.71 13.67 18.49
C LYS A 52 15.44 14.53 18.69
N HIS A 53 15.53 15.85 18.70
CA HIS A 53 14.39 16.75 18.85
C HIS A 53 13.41 16.69 17.68
N LEU A 54 13.78 16.15 16.53
CA LEU A 54 12.96 16.00 15.34
C LEU A 54 12.17 14.65 15.30
N THR A 55 12.36 13.77 16.29
CA THR A 55 11.77 12.41 16.25
C THR A 55 10.31 12.36 16.70
N ALA A 56 9.83 13.38 17.43
CA ALA A 56 8.55 13.31 18.13
C ALA A 56 7.35 13.04 17.20
N PHE A 57 7.32 13.70 16.04
CA PHE A 57 6.20 13.51 15.10
C PHE A 57 6.23 12.11 14.44
N GLY A 58 7.41 11.68 13.97
CA GLY A 58 7.58 10.34 13.41
C GLY A 58 7.22 9.24 14.42
N GLN A 59 7.52 9.45 15.71
CA GLN A 59 7.19 8.49 16.75
C GLN A 59 5.69 8.42 17.04
N ASP A 60 4.98 9.55 16.99
CA ASP A 60 3.53 9.57 17.17
C ASP A 60 2.82 8.79 16.07
N ILE A 61 3.17 9.05 14.80
CA ILE A 61 2.56 8.31 13.68
C ILE A 61 2.98 6.84 13.67
N ALA A 62 4.24 6.51 14.00
CA ALA A 62 4.67 5.12 14.09
C ALA A 62 3.87 4.34 15.15
N THR A 63 3.61 4.97 16.30
CA THR A 63 2.77 4.40 17.36
C THR A 63 1.32 4.24 16.90
N ALA A 64 0.75 5.29 16.30
CA ALA A 64 -0.64 5.31 15.86
C ALA A 64 -0.90 4.29 14.73
N SER A 65 -0.02 4.23 13.72
CA SER A 65 -0.14 3.30 12.59
C SER A 65 0.05 1.85 13.04
N LEU A 66 1.01 1.55 13.90
CA LEU A 66 1.20 0.21 14.43
C LEU A 66 -0.05 -0.27 15.20
N GLN A 67 -0.62 0.57 16.08
CA GLN A 67 -1.88 0.28 16.77
C GLN A 67 -3.05 0.10 15.80
N PHE A 68 -3.11 0.90 14.74
CA PHE A 68 -4.14 0.78 13.71
C PHE A 68 -4.05 -0.57 13.00
N PHE A 69 -2.85 -0.98 12.57
CA PHE A 69 -2.64 -2.21 11.83
C PHE A 69 -2.89 -3.46 12.69
N GLU A 70 -2.44 -3.49 13.94
CA GLU A 70 -2.77 -4.60 14.86
C GLU A 70 -4.28 -4.79 14.98
N ARG A 71 -5.04 -3.71 15.13
CA ARG A 71 -6.52 -3.78 15.18
C ARG A 71 -7.14 -4.17 13.83
N TYR A 72 -6.62 -3.60 12.74
CA TYR A 72 -7.15 -3.84 11.40
C TYR A 72 -6.94 -5.29 10.97
N TYR A 73 -5.72 -5.79 11.11
CA TYR A 73 -5.39 -7.16 10.73
C TYR A 73 -5.82 -8.20 11.76
N GLY A 74 -5.98 -7.81 13.01
CA GLY A 74 -6.26 -8.75 14.11
C GLY A 74 -5.06 -9.62 14.50
N ILE A 75 -3.88 -9.32 13.98
CA ILE A 75 -2.62 -10.02 14.21
C ILE A 75 -1.67 -9.02 14.87
N PRO A 76 -1.24 -9.23 16.12
CA PRO A 76 -0.22 -8.38 16.74
C PRO A 76 1.08 -8.39 15.94
N TYR A 77 1.82 -7.30 15.99
CA TYR A 77 3.17 -7.29 15.46
C TYR A 77 4.02 -8.37 16.17
N PRO A 78 4.68 -9.27 15.42
CA PRO A 78 5.29 -10.45 16.00
C PRO A 78 6.58 -10.18 16.79
N GLY A 79 7.19 -9.00 16.59
CA GLY A 79 8.46 -8.62 17.26
C GLY A 79 8.27 -7.99 18.64
N ASP A 80 9.34 -8.04 19.45
CA ASP A 80 9.38 -7.40 20.76
C ASP A 80 9.83 -5.92 20.67
N LYS A 81 10.39 -5.52 19.53
CA LYS A 81 10.82 -4.15 19.26
C LYS A 81 10.60 -3.77 17.81
N LEU A 82 10.40 -2.48 17.58
CA LEU A 82 10.37 -1.87 16.26
C LEU A 82 11.19 -0.60 16.33
N ASP A 83 12.37 -0.63 15.73
CA ASP A 83 13.27 0.51 15.63
C ASP A 83 13.12 1.17 14.24
N LEU A 84 12.94 2.49 14.20
CA LEU A 84 12.92 3.30 13.00
C LEU A 84 14.21 4.13 12.96
N LEU A 85 15.01 3.96 11.92
CA LEU A 85 16.37 4.51 11.85
C LEU A 85 16.46 5.59 10.76
N ALA A 86 16.70 6.82 11.15
CA ALA A 86 16.97 7.93 10.22
C ALA A 86 18.43 7.86 9.75
N ILE A 87 18.63 7.46 8.50
CA ILE A 87 19.95 7.22 7.91
C ILE A 87 20.34 8.42 7.02
N PRO A 88 21.49 9.07 7.26
CA PRO A 88 22.05 10.05 6.34
C PRO A 88 22.31 9.43 4.96
N ASP A 89 22.06 10.23 3.90
CA ASP A 89 22.33 9.85 2.50
C ASP A 89 21.63 8.57 2.01
N PHE A 90 20.51 8.20 2.61
CA PHE A 90 19.71 7.05 2.18
C PHE A 90 19.10 7.31 0.81
N ALA A 91 19.32 6.41 -0.15
CA ALA A 91 18.95 6.62 -1.56
C ALA A 91 17.44 6.62 -1.80
N SER A 92 16.71 5.72 -1.13
CA SER A 92 15.24 5.59 -1.23
C SER A 92 14.52 6.48 -0.20
N GLY A 93 13.21 6.40 -0.13
CA GLY A 93 12.41 7.00 0.95
C GLY A 93 12.63 6.26 2.26
N ALA A 94 12.37 4.96 2.24
CA ALA A 94 12.61 4.05 3.33
C ALA A 94 12.76 2.60 2.81
N MET A 95 12.92 1.65 3.74
CA MET A 95 12.97 0.21 3.48
C MET A 95 12.47 -0.53 4.73
N GLU A 96 11.59 -1.45 4.54
CA GLU A 96 10.83 -2.20 5.55
C GLU A 96 11.65 -3.26 6.33
N ASN A 97 12.93 -3.08 6.51
CA ASN A 97 13.78 -4.05 7.22
C ASN A 97 13.13 -4.48 8.54
N LEU A 98 12.82 -5.78 8.68
CA LEU A 98 12.02 -6.32 9.77
C LEU A 98 12.59 -5.95 11.16
N GLY A 99 11.82 -5.17 11.89
CA GLY A 99 12.17 -4.71 13.24
C GLY A 99 13.24 -3.62 13.31
N ALA A 100 13.80 -3.17 12.16
CA ALA A 100 14.85 -2.15 12.07
C ALA A 100 14.67 -1.31 10.81
N ILE A 101 13.50 -0.75 10.62
CA ILE A 101 13.11 -0.01 9.41
C ILE A 101 14.07 1.15 9.17
N THR A 102 14.63 1.23 7.96
CA THR A 102 15.58 2.28 7.60
C THR A 102 14.88 3.37 6.78
N PHE A 103 15.17 4.63 7.10
CA PHE A 103 14.55 5.79 6.47
C PHE A 103 15.58 6.78 6.00
N ARG A 104 15.32 7.45 4.90
CA ARG A 104 15.91 8.75 4.62
C ARG A 104 15.51 9.71 5.74
N GLU A 105 16.43 10.52 6.23
CA GLU A 105 16.16 11.46 7.33
C GLU A 105 14.91 12.33 7.09
N THR A 106 14.73 12.86 5.88
CA THR A 106 13.59 13.71 5.51
C THR A 106 12.24 12.97 5.40
N ALA A 107 12.26 11.63 5.45
CA ALA A 107 11.06 10.80 5.45
C ALA A 107 10.65 10.33 6.86
N LEU A 108 11.43 10.67 7.89
CA LEU A 108 11.17 10.29 9.28
C LEU A 108 11.24 11.48 10.25
N LEU A 109 12.15 12.42 10.00
CA LEU A 109 12.46 13.52 10.92
C LEU A 109 11.82 14.83 10.44
N VAL A 110 11.04 15.45 11.31
CA VAL A 110 10.42 16.76 11.06
C VAL A 110 10.18 17.50 12.38
N ASP A 111 10.43 18.81 12.39
CA ASP A 111 9.99 19.63 13.51
C ASP A 111 8.49 19.95 13.37
N ARG A 112 7.69 19.48 14.28
CA ARG A 112 6.23 19.66 14.30
C ARG A 112 5.79 21.13 14.25
N ARG A 113 6.61 22.06 14.78
CA ARG A 113 6.26 23.47 14.90
C ARG A 113 6.63 24.29 13.68
N THR A 114 7.65 23.87 12.94
CA THR A 114 8.19 24.62 11.80
C THR A 114 8.04 23.87 10.48
N GLY A 115 7.75 22.58 10.53
CA GLY A 115 7.49 21.77 9.34
C GLY A 115 6.21 22.21 8.62
N THR A 116 6.26 22.20 7.30
CA THR A 116 5.09 22.46 6.45
C THR A 116 4.10 21.30 6.53
N HIS A 117 2.84 21.55 6.18
CA HIS A 117 1.83 20.49 6.12
C HIS A 117 2.26 19.33 5.22
N GLY A 118 2.81 19.62 4.03
CA GLY A 118 3.29 18.59 3.11
C GLY A 118 4.46 17.75 3.64
N GLU A 119 5.36 18.34 4.45
CA GLU A 119 6.42 17.57 5.12
C GLU A 119 5.85 16.65 6.20
N LEU A 120 4.88 17.13 6.97
CA LEU A 120 4.18 16.31 7.97
C LEU A 120 3.40 15.16 7.33
N GLU A 121 2.65 15.43 6.25
CA GLU A 121 1.97 14.39 5.48
C GLU A 121 2.95 13.35 4.96
N ARG A 122 4.05 13.78 4.33
CA ARG A 122 5.05 12.86 3.80
C ARG A 122 5.65 11.95 4.87
N VAL A 123 6.00 12.50 6.03
CA VAL A 123 6.51 11.68 7.15
C VAL A 123 5.44 10.71 7.64
N ALA A 124 4.19 11.16 7.73
CA ALA A 124 3.10 10.31 8.17
C ALA A 124 2.84 9.16 7.20
N ASP A 125 2.81 9.44 5.91
CA ASP A 125 2.59 8.45 4.85
C ASP A 125 3.71 7.41 4.85
N VAL A 126 4.97 7.85 4.75
CA VAL A 126 6.11 6.91 4.66
C VAL A 126 6.23 6.07 5.93
N VAL A 127 6.06 6.64 7.12
CA VAL A 127 6.12 5.87 8.38
C VAL A 127 4.97 4.85 8.46
N ALA A 128 3.76 5.21 8.04
CA ALA A 128 2.64 4.28 8.01
C ALA A 128 2.82 3.20 6.93
N HIS A 129 3.38 3.55 5.77
CA HIS A 129 3.73 2.62 4.70
C HIS A 129 4.67 1.52 5.20
N GLU A 130 5.81 1.92 5.76
CA GLU A 130 6.79 0.97 6.27
C GLU A 130 6.25 0.11 7.42
N ASN A 131 5.41 0.67 8.27
CA ASN A 131 4.76 -0.11 9.32
C ASN A 131 3.75 -1.13 8.75
N ALA A 132 3.08 -0.83 7.63
CA ALA A 132 2.16 -1.77 6.98
C ALA A 132 2.91 -2.98 6.41
N HIS A 133 4.12 -2.78 5.93
CA HIS A 133 4.99 -3.84 5.43
C HIS A 133 5.33 -4.90 6.47
N MET A 134 5.24 -4.61 7.76
CA MET A 134 5.45 -5.62 8.82
C MET A 134 4.49 -6.82 8.69
N TRP A 135 3.38 -6.65 7.97
CA TRP A 135 2.46 -7.74 7.60
C TRP A 135 2.53 -8.06 6.10
N PHE A 136 2.53 -7.04 5.22
CA PHE A 136 2.63 -7.19 3.76
C PHE A 136 4.06 -6.95 3.29
N GLY A 137 4.84 -7.99 3.17
CA GLY A 137 6.26 -7.99 2.86
C GLY A 137 7.04 -8.84 3.85
N ASP A 138 6.80 -8.66 5.15
CA ASP A 138 7.56 -9.29 6.22
C ASP A 138 6.89 -10.57 6.75
N LEU A 139 5.65 -10.47 7.27
CA LEU A 139 4.91 -11.63 7.75
C LEU A 139 4.52 -12.55 6.59
N VAL A 140 4.04 -11.97 5.49
CA VAL A 140 3.74 -12.66 4.23
C VAL A 140 4.50 -11.96 3.12
N THR A 141 5.42 -12.66 2.49
CA THR A 141 6.29 -12.13 1.42
C THR A 141 5.79 -12.62 0.05
N MET A 142 5.86 -11.80 -0.98
CA MET A 142 5.61 -12.24 -2.35
C MET A 142 6.48 -13.46 -2.70
N SER A 143 5.95 -14.41 -3.47
CA SER A 143 6.66 -15.61 -3.90
C SER A 143 7.81 -15.30 -4.85
N TRP A 144 7.68 -14.27 -5.67
CA TRP A 144 8.70 -13.76 -6.57
C TRP A 144 8.50 -12.26 -6.84
N TRP A 145 9.51 -11.61 -7.37
CA TRP A 145 9.54 -10.16 -7.62
C TRP A 145 8.44 -9.64 -8.56
N ASN A 146 7.87 -10.49 -9.44
CA ASN A 146 6.69 -10.09 -10.23
C ASN A 146 5.49 -9.70 -9.37
N GLY A 147 5.38 -10.28 -8.17
CA GLY A 147 4.34 -9.96 -7.19
C GLY A 147 4.66 -8.77 -6.28
N LEU A 148 5.65 -7.92 -6.60
CA LEU A 148 6.06 -6.78 -5.77
C LEU A 148 4.88 -5.87 -5.37
N TRP A 149 3.89 -5.73 -6.23
CA TRP A 149 2.69 -4.97 -5.94
C TRP A 149 1.89 -5.48 -4.73
N LEU A 150 2.00 -6.78 -4.39
CA LEU A 150 1.37 -7.35 -3.18
C LEU A 150 1.94 -6.73 -1.89
N ASN A 151 3.20 -6.31 -1.90
CA ASN A 151 3.79 -5.57 -0.81
C ASN A 151 3.44 -4.08 -0.94
N GLU A 152 3.80 -3.45 -2.03
CA GLU A 152 3.83 -2.01 -2.19
C GLU A 152 2.44 -1.36 -2.34
N ALA A 153 1.57 -1.96 -3.16
CA ALA A 153 0.22 -1.44 -3.32
C ALA A 153 -0.61 -1.59 -2.04
N PHE A 154 -0.41 -2.70 -1.32
CA PHE A 154 -1.04 -2.85 0.00
C PHE A 154 -0.51 -1.85 0.99
N ALA A 155 0.80 -1.68 1.12
CA ALA A 155 1.38 -0.68 2.01
C ALA A 155 0.86 0.73 1.68
N THR A 156 0.76 1.07 0.38
CA THR A 156 0.22 2.35 -0.10
C THR A 156 -1.28 2.52 0.25
N LEU A 157 -2.10 1.48 0.10
CA LEU A 157 -3.51 1.54 0.53
C LEU A 157 -3.61 1.69 2.05
N MET A 158 -2.80 0.94 2.78
CA MET A 158 -2.86 0.90 4.23
C MET A 158 -2.32 2.16 4.88
N GLU A 159 -1.30 2.81 4.30
CA GLU A 159 -0.85 4.14 4.76
C GLU A 159 -1.99 5.14 4.71
N MET A 160 -2.75 5.17 3.59
CA MET A 160 -3.90 6.07 3.45
C MET A 160 -4.98 5.79 4.49
N LEU A 161 -5.31 4.51 4.72
CA LEU A 161 -6.29 4.13 5.74
C LEU A 161 -5.84 4.51 7.16
N ALA A 162 -4.57 4.29 7.48
CA ALA A 162 -4.04 4.58 8.80
C ALA A 162 -3.92 6.09 9.07
N VAL A 163 -3.40 6.86 8.11
CA VAL A 163 -3.22 8.31 8.26
C VAL A 163 -4.57 9.03 8.27
N ASP A 164 -5.51 8.63 7.40
CA ASP A 164 -6.88 9.19 7.40
C ASP A 164 -7.61 8.90 8.73
N ALA A 165 -7.45 7.71 9.30
CA ALA A 165 -8.00 7.37 10.60
C ALA A 165 -7.33 8.15 11.76
N TRP A 166 -6.04 8.47 11.66
CA TRP A 166 -5.29 9.23 12.65
C TRP A 166 -5.54 10.72 12.57
N LYS A 167 -5.64 11.26 11.34
CA LYS A 167 -5.78 12.69 11.02
C LYS A 167 -6.88 12.91 9.97
N PRO A 168 -8.17 12.65 10.29
CA PRO A 168 -9.27 12.75 9.32
C PRO A 168 -9.41 14.17 8.74
N GLU A 169 -9.00 15.20 9.48
CA GLU A 169 -8.98 16.60 9.03
C GLU A 169 -8.02 16.85 7.86
N TRP A 170 -7.06 15.97 7.61
CA TRP A 170 -6.12 16.06 6.49
C TRP A 170 -6.72 15.61 5.15
N LYS A 171 -7.87 14.91 5.19
CA LYS A 171 -8.59 14.47 3.99
C LYS A 171 -7.69 13.70 3.00
N ARG A 172 -7.00 12.68 3.53
CA ARG A 172 -5.97 11.94 2.75
C ARG A 172 -6.50 11.34 1.45
N TRP A 173 -7.78 10.99 1.39
CA TRP A 173 -8.39 10.49 0.16
C TRP A 173 -8.50 11.52 -0.96
N ASP A 174 -8.56 12.83 -0.65
CA ASP A 174 -8.51 13.89 -1.66
C ASP A 174 -7.10 13.96 -2.26
N SER A 175 -6.05 13.93 -1.42
CA SER A 175 -4.64 13.90 -1.86
C SER A 175 -4.34 12.61 -2.65
N PHE A 176 -4.86 11.45 -2.22
CA PHE A 176 -4.73 10.20 -2.96
C PHE A 176 -5.36 10.28 -4.35
N GLY A 177 -6.45 11.04 -4.52
CA GLY A 177 -7.06 11.31 -5.82
C GLY A 177 -6.08 11.95 -6.81
N VAL A 178 -5.19 12.84 -6.34
CA VAL A 178 -4.12 13.45 -7.15
C VAL A 178 -3.04 12.43 -7.51
N SER A 179 -2.62 11.61 -6.57
CA SER A 179 -1.64 10.54 -6.79
C SER A 179 -2.15 9.51 -7.81
N ARG A 180 -3.41 9.09 -7.68
CA ARG A 180 -4.09 8.24 -8.66
C ARG A 180 -4.12 8.87 -10.05
N ALA A 181 -4.44 10.17 -10.18
CA ALA A 181 -4.45 10.86 -11.46
C ALA A 181 -3.06 10.85 -12.12
N ARG A 182 -1.99 10.99 -11.32
CA ARG A 182 -0.60 10.86 -11.81
C ARG A 182 -0.33 9.45 -12.34
N ALA A 183 -0.70 8.42 -11.62
CA ALA A 183 -0.56 7.04 -12.08
C ALA A 183 -1.33 6.78 -13.38
N LEU A 184 -2.59 7.23 -13.47
CA LEU A 184 -3.42 7.10 -14.67
C LEU A 184 -2.84 7.89 -15.86
N SER A 185 -2.15 9.02 -15.63
CA SER A 185 -1.48 9.76 -16.71
C SER A 185 -0.34 8.97 -17.36
N VAL A 186 0.39 8.20 -16.57
CA VAL A 186 1.43 7.27 -17.07
C VAL A 186 0.80 6.06 -17.73
N ASP A 187 -0.27 5.52 -17.14
CA ASP A 187 -0.95 4.32 -17.62
C ASP A 187 -1.73 4.54 -18.93
N GLY A 188 -2.03 5.80 -19.29
CA GLY A 188 -2.60 6.19 -20.58
C GLY A 188 -1.61 6.22 -21.76
N LEU A 189 -0.32 6.00 -21.51
CA LEU A 189 0.71 5.96 -22.55
C LEU A 189 0.75 4.60 -23.26
N HIS A 190 1.19 4.57 -24.51
CA HIS A 190 1.42 3.32 -25.25
C HIS A 190 2.52 2.45 -24.59
N SER A 191 3.49 3.10 -23.94
CA SER A 191 4.59 2.43 -23.24
C SER A 191 4.23 1.91 -21.86
N THR A 192 2.96 1.99 -21.46
CA THR A 192 2.51 1.46 -20.17
C THR A 192 2.67 -0.06 -20.08
N ARG A 193 2.61 -0.57 -18.86
CA ARG A 193 2.76 -1.98 -18.52
C ARG A 193 1.63 -2.47 -17.59
N PRO A 194 1.39 -3.78 -17.48
CA PRO A 194 0.58 -4.34 -16.40
C PRO A 194 1.19 -4.01 -15.02
N ILE A 195 0.38 -4.04 -13.97
CA ILE A 195 0.85 -3.93 -12.58
C ILE A 195 1.81 -5.09 -12.29
N GLU A 196 1.40 -6.30 -12.62
CA GLU A 196 2.25 -7.49 -12.53
C GLU A 196 2.70 -7.97 -13.91
N TYR A 197 4.00 -8.15 -14.08
CA TYR A 197 4.61 -8.73 -15.28
C TYR A 197 5.83 -9.60 -14.91
N PRO A 198 6.27 -10.51 -15.80
CA PRO A 198 7.36 -11.43 -15.49
C PRO A 198 8.69 -10.70 -15.20
N VAL A 199 9.25 -10.93 -14.02
CA VAL A 199 10.58 -10.46 -13.62
C VAL A 199 11.59 -11.58 -13.85
N ARG A 200 12.55 -11.37 -14.76
CA ARG A 200 13.58 -12.33 -15.17
C ARG A 200 14.99 -11.93 -14.77
N ALA A 201 15.21 -10.65 -14.51
CA ALA A 201 16.50 -10.08 -14.16
C ALA A 201 16.32 -8.96 -13.12
N PRO A 202 17.37 -8.60 -12.36
CA PRO A 202 17.30 -7.53 -11.36
C PRO A 202 16.77 -6.20 -11.90
N LYS A 203 17.15 -5.82 -13.12
CA LYS A 203 16.66 -4.59 -13.79
C LYS A 203 15.13 -4.59 -14.00
N ASP A 204 14.52 -5.77 -14.18
CA ASP A 204 13.07 -5.88 -14.35
C ASP A 204 12.37 -5.62 -13.02
N ALA A 205 12.93 -6.11 -11.90
CA ALA A 205 12.44 -5.82 -10.56
C ALA A 205 12.62 -4.35 -10.20
N GLU A 206 13.78 -3.76 -10.51
CA GLU A 206 14.05 -2.34 -10.28
C GLU A 206 13.03 -1.44 -11.01
N ALA A 207 12.65 -1.81 -12.22
CA ALA A 207 11.66 -1.08 -13.01
C ALA A 207 10.22 -1.19 -12.48
N MET A 208 9.95 -2.07 -11.51
CA MET A 208 8.63 -2.17 -10.87
C MET A 208 8.40 -1.14 -9.76
N PHE A 209 9.44 -0.47 -9.27
CA PHE A 209 9.30 0.57 -8.25
C PHE A 209 8.83 1.89 -8.88
N ASP A 210 7.58 1.92 -9.33
CA ASP A 210 6.97 3.07 -10.02
C ASP A 210 5.49 3.29 -9.63
N VAL A 211 4.91 4.38 -10.11
CA VAL A 211 3.52 4.77 -9.85
C VAL A 211 2.47 3.72 -10.26
N LEU A 212 2.81 2.78 -11.14
CA LEU A 212 1.88 1.72 -11.54
C LEU A 212 1.80 0.63 -10.47
N THR A 213 2.92 0.28 -9.87
CA THR A 213 2.95 -0.68 -8.76
C THR A 213 2.31 -0.09 -7.50
N TYR A 214 2.67 1.14 -7.13
CA TYR A 214 2.22 1.79 -5.90
C TYR A 214 0.79 2.36 -6.04
N GLU A 215 0.63 3.45 -6.76
CA GLU A 215 -0.62 4.24 -6.76
C GLU A 215 -1.72 3.62 -7.61
N LYS A 216 -1.40 3.05 -8.80
CA LYS A 216 -2.40 2.30 -9.57
C LYS A 216 -2.80 1.05 -8.81
N GLY A 217 -1.83 0.29 -8.28
CA GLY A 217 -2.10 -0.91 -7.48
C GLY A 217 -2.99 -0.61 -6.28
N ALA A 218 -2.67 0.41 -5.48
CA ALA A 218 -3.48 0.84 -4.36
C ALA A 218 -4.89 1.32 -4.78
N SER A 219 -5.00 2.00 -5.94
CA SER A 219 -6.30 2.43 -6.48
C SER A 219 -7.19 1.25 -6.85
N VAL A 220 -6.59 0.20 -7.42
CA VAL A 220 -7.28 -1.05 -7.80
C VAL A 220 -7.72 -1.81 -6.54
N LEU A 221 -6.88 -1.89 -5.50
CA LEU A 221 -7.27 -2.44 -4.20
C LEU A 221 -8.38 -1.64 -3.53
N ARG A 222 -8.33 -0.31 -3.59
CA ARG A 222 -9.38 0.58 -3.07
C ARG A 222 -10.70 0.37 -3.81
N MET A 223 -10.64 0.22 -5.13
CA MET A 223 -11.82 -0.10 -5.95
C MET A 223 -12.45 -1.42 -5.49
N LEU A 224 -11.66 -2.46 -5.29
CA LEU A 224 -12.13 -3.74 -4.79
C LEU A 224 -12.75 -3.62 -3.39
N GLU A 225 -12.08 -2.92 -2.48
CA GLU A 225 -12.61 -2.65 -1.13
C GLU A 225 -13.99 -1.97 -1.18
N GLN A 226 -14.15 -0.97 -2.05
CA GLN A 226 -15.45 -0.29 -2.23
C GLN A 226 -16.51 -1.19 -2.87
N HIS A 227 -16.08 -2.11 -3.75
CA HIS A 227 -16.98 -3.04 -4.44
C HIS A 227 -17.54 -4.10 -3.49
N ILE A 228 -16.67 -4.81 -2.76
CA ILE A 228 -17.08 -5.90 -1.85
C ILE A 228 -17.46 -5.41 -0.44
N GLY A 229 -17.12 -4.18 -0.12
CA GLY A 229 -17.34 -3.55 1.18
C GLY A 229 -16.14 -3.66 2.13
N PRO A 230 -15.87 -2.60 2.94
CA PRO A 230 -14.65 -2.49 3.73
C PRO A 230 -14.50 -3.58 4.81
N THR A 231 -15.61 -4.05 5.38
CA THR A 231 -15.56 -5.14 6.37
C THR A 231 -15.18 -6.47 5.73
N VAL A 232 -15.80 -6.80 4.59
CA VAL A 232 -15.53 -8.04 3.85
C VAL A 232 -14.09 -8.04 3.32
N PHE A 233 -13.62 -6.91 2.80
CA PHE A 233 -12.24 -6.74 2.35
C PHE A 233 -11.25 -6.97 3.51
N ARG A 234 -11.45 -6.29 4.64
CA ARG A 234 -10.62 -6.48 5.83
C ARG A 234 -10.56 -7.95 6.29
N ASP A 235 -11.72 -8.60 6.35
CA ASP A 235 -11.80 -9.99 6.83
C ASP A 235 -11.13 -10.95 5.84
N GLY A 236 -11.18 -10.66 4.53
CA GLY A 236 -10.43 -11.39 3.50
C GLY A 236 -8.92 -11.18 3.60
N VAL A 237 -8.50 -9.95 3.90
CA VAL A 237 -7.09 -9.62 4.17
C VAL A 237 -6.58 -10.37 5.41
N ARG A 238 -7.35 -10.42 6.48
CA ARG A 238 -7.01 -11.22 7.67
C ARG A 238 -6.83 -12.68 7.34
N HIS A 239 -7.78 -13.26 6.61
CA HIS A 239 -7.70 -14.65 6.17
C HIS A 239 -6.43 -14.92 5.34
N TYR A 240 -6.07 -14.00 4.44
CA TYR A 240 -4.84 -14.10 3.65
C TYR A 240 -3.59 -14.10 4.55
N LEU A 241 -3.47 -13.14 5.43
CA LEU A 241 -2.33 -13.01 6.34
C LEU A 241 -2.20 -14.21 7.30
N GLU A 242 -3.31 -14.68 7.86
CA GLU A 242 -3.32 -15.88 8.74
C GLU A 242 -2.92 -17.15 8.00
N THR A 243 -3.39 -17.31 6.75
CA THR A 243 -3.15 -18.50 5.95
C THR A 243 -1.69 -18.62 5.51
N HIS A 244 -1.05 -17.48 5.20
CA HIS A 244 0.28 -17.44 4.62
C HIS A 244 1.36 -16.91 5.57
N ALA A 245 1.05 -16.72 6.86
CA ALA A 245 1.97 -16.19 7.86
C ALA A 245 3.31 -16.93 7.87
N TYR A 246 4.40 -16.17 7.91
CA TYR A 246 5.79 -16.67 7.84
C TYR A 246 6.12 -17.46 6.56
N GLY A 247 5.38 -17.19 5.50
CA GLY A 247 5.51 -17.86 4.21
C GLY A 247 5.50 -16.87 3.05
N ASN A 248 5.32 -17.45 1.86
CA ASN A 248 5.25 -16.70 0.62
C ASN A 248 3.87 -16.91 -0.01
N ALA A 249 3.41 -15.92 -0.76
CA ALA A 249 2.14 -15.95 -1.47
C ALA A 249 2.25 -15.26 -2.83
N ASP A 250 1.32 -15.57 -3.71
CA ASP A 250 1.16 -14.90 -5.00
C ASP A 250 -0.20 -14.20 -5.11
N THR A 251 -0.42 -13.53 -6.24
CA THR A 251 -1.65 -12.80 -6.52
C THR A 251 -2.91 -13.67 -6.42
N LYS A 252 -2.83 -14.95 -6.79
CA LYS A 252 -3.98 -15.87 -6.73
C LYS A 252 -4.35 -16.21 -5.30
N ASP A 253 -3.37 -16.35 -4.41
CA ASP A 253 -3.61 -16.63 -2.99
C ASP A 253 -4.40 -15.50 -2.34
N LEU A 254 -4.09 -14.25 -2.70
CA LEU A 254 -4.85 -13.08 -2.25
C LEU A 254 -6.29 -13.11 -2.77
N TRP A 255 -6.47 -13.39 -4.08
CA TRP A 255 -7.81 -13.43 -4.68
C TRP A 255 -8.64 -14.57 -4.12
N ILE A 256 -8.05 -15.73 -3.84
CA ILE A 256 -8.73 -16.86 -3.20
C ILE A 256 -9.24 -16.45 -1.81
N SER A 257 -8.40 -15.79 -1.02
CA SER A 257 -8.77 -15.34 0.33
C SER A 257 -9.88 -14.31 0.31
N LEU A 258 -9.78 -13.29 -0.55
CA LEU A 258 -10.82 -12.26 -0.70
C LEU A 258 -12.10 -12.83 -1.29
N GLY A 259 -12.01 -13.69 -2.31
CA GLY A 259 -13.16 -14.33 -2.94
C GLY A 259 -13.95 -15.24 -1.99
N LYS A 260 -13.25 -15.99 -1.15
CA LYS A 260 -13.85 -16.83 -0.11
C LYS A 260 -14.69 -16.00 0.88
N THR A 261 -14.15 -14.87 1.31
CA THR A 261 -14.81 -13.98 2.27
C THR A 261 -15.95 -13.21 1.61
N ALA A 262 -15.74 -12.70 0.40
CA ALA A 262 -16.74 -11.96 -0.36
C ALA A 262 -17.84 -12.86 -0.96
N LYS A 263 -17.62 -14.17 -1.05
CA LYS A 263 -18.47 -15.14 -1.76
C LYS A 263 -18.72 -14.73 -3.21
N GLN A 264 -17.68 -14.20 -3.85
CA GLN A 264 -17.70 -13.70 -5.23
C GLN A 264 -16.44 -14.17 -5.97
N ALA A 265 -16.51 -14.23 -7.30
CA ALA A 265 -15.36 -14.55 -8.14
C ALA A 265 -14.43 -13.33 -8.29
N VAL A 266 -13.68 -12.99 -7.23
CA VAL A 266 -12.76 -11.87 -7.21
C VAL A 266 -11.69 -11.95 -8.32
N PRO A 267 -11.10 -13.13 -8.65
CA PRO A 267 -10.17 -13.22 -9.76
C PRO A 267 -10.74 -12.70 -11.07
N ASP A 268 -11.99 -13.04 -11.41
CA ASP A 268 -12.62 -12.63 -12.67
C ASP A 268 -12.69 -11.10 -12.80
N VAL A 269 -12.92 -10.40 -11.68
CA VAL A 269 -12.94 -8.94 -11.65
C VAL A 269 -11.53 -8.37 -11.73
N MET A 270 -10.56 -8.96 -11.03
CA MET A 270 -9.28 -8.31 -10.74
C MET A 270 -8.16 -8.63 -11.72
N ASP A 271 -8.19 -9.79 -12.38
CA ASP A 271 -7.10 -10.19 -13.28
C ASP A 271 -6.91 -9.20 -14.45
N GLY A 272 -8.01 -8.63 -14.98
CA GLY A 272 -7.93 -7.60 -15.99
C GLY A 272 -7.27 -6.30 -15.52
N TRP A 273 -7.32 -6.00 -14.23
CA TRP A 273 -6.69 -4.80 -13.66
C TRP A 273 -5.21 -5.00 -13.36
N ILE A 274 -4.81 -6.20 -13.01
CA ILE A 274 -3.44 -6.52 -12.59
C ILE A 274 -2.56 -6.94 -13.77
N PHE A 275 -3.08 -7.80 -14.66
CA PHE A 275 -2.30 -8.42 -15.74
C PHE A 275 -2.49 -7.74 -17.11
N GLN A 276 -3.34 -6.71 -17.21
CA GLN A 276 -3.57 -5.96 -18.44
C GLN A 276 -3.06 -4.52 -18.28
N PRO A 277 -2.32 -3.97 -19.30
CA PRO A 277 -1.88 -2.57 -19.27
C PRO A 277 -3.02 -1.62 -19.57
N GLY A 278 -2.97 -0.41 -18.99
CA GLY A 278 -3.97 0.63 -19.20
C GLY A 278 -5.16 0.52 -18.26
N TYR A 279 -6.19 1.32 -18.54
CA TYR A 279 -7.42 1.39 -17.76
C TYR A 279 -8.61 1.77 -18.65
N PRO A 280 -9.86 1.48 -18.22
CA PRO A 280 -11.04 1.80 -19.02
C PRO A 280 -11.44 3.26 -18.89
N LEU A 281 -11.81 3.88 -20.00
CA LEU A 281 -12.65 5.05 -20.06
C LEU A 281 -14.10 4.59 -20.12
N VAL A 282 -14.88 4.91 -19.09
CA VAL A 282 -16.30 4.59 -19.04
C VAL A 282 -17.10 5.83 -19.42
N THR A 283 -17.94 5.71 -20.44
CA THR A 283 -18.89 6.76 -20.85
C THR A 283 -20.29 6.39 -20.36
N ALA A 284 -21.02 7.37 -19.87
CA ALA A 284 -22.40 7.21 -19.42
C ALA A 284 -23.31 8.16 -20.19
N GLU A 285 -24.34 7.63 -20.83
CA GLU A 285 -25.31 8.39 -21.60
C GLU A 285 -26.73 8.05 -21.15
N LEU A 286 -27.53 9.08 -20.84
CA LEU A 286 -28.94 8.91 -20.55
C LEU A 286 -29.75 9.11 -21.84
N THR A 287 -30.40 8.05 -22.30
CA THR A 287 -31.24 8.11 -23.50
C THR A 287 -32.54 8.86 -23.28
N GLN A 288 -33.20 9.25 -24.37
CA GLN A 288 -34.55 9.87 -24.31
C GLN A 288 -35.63 8.96 -23.68
N ARG A 289 -35.36 7.65 -23.60
CA ARG A 289 -36.24 6.67 -22.95
C ARG A 289 -35.89 6.44 -21.47
N SER A 290 -35.03 7.30 -20.90
CA SER A 290 -34.55 7.19 -19.53
C SER A 290 -33.75 5.90 -19.24
N GLU A 291 -33.14 5.29 -20.27
CA GLU A 291 -32.19 4.19 -20.11
C GLU A 291 -30.79 4.77 -19.95
N LEU A 292 -30.02 4.28 -18.99
CA LEU A 292 -28.60 4.58 -18.86
C LEU A 292 -27.78 3.60 -19.72
N VAL A 293 -27.06 4.12 -20.71
CA VAL A 293 -26.14 3.34 -21.52
C VAL A 293 -24.73 3.58 -21.01
N LEU A 294 -24.04 2.52 -20.60
CA LEU A 294 -22.65 2.55 -20.19
C LEU A 294 -21.81 1.89 -21.29
N THR A 295 -20.77 2.56 -21.72
CA THR A 295 -19.77 1.99 -22.64
C THR A 295 -18.39 2.05 -22.02
N GLN A 296 -17.52 1.10 -22.36
CA GLN A 296 -16.12 1.15 -21.97
C GLN A 296 -15.21 0.94 -23.17
N GLN A 297 -14.07 1.62 -23.13
CA GLN A 297 -12.95 1.42 -24.03
C GLN A 297 -11.65 1.71 -23.30
N ARG A 298 -10.52 1.17 -23.74
CA ARG A 298 -9.23 1.54 -23.19
C ARG A 298 -8.97 3.03 -23.40
N PHE A 299 -8.55 3.71 -22.33
CA PHE A 299 -8.09 5.10 -22.45
C PHE A 299 -6.65 5.14 -22.97
N THR A 300 -6.41 6.00 -23.96
CA THR A 300 -5.07 6.34 -24.45
C THR A 300 -5.07 7.78 -24.97
N TYR A 301 -3.93 8.46 -24.88
CA TYR A 301 -3.77 9.82 -25.41
C TYR A 301 -3.69 9.87 -26.95
N LEU A 302 -3.23 8.80 -27.56
CA LEU A 302 -3.15 8.65 -29.00
C LEU A 302 -3.99 7.44 -29.43
N PRO A 303 -4.53 7.43 -30.66
CA PRO A 303 -5.29 6.29 -31.15
C PRO A 303 -4.52 4.98 -30.98
N ASP A 304 -5.13 4.02 -30.31
CA ASP A 304 -4.60 2.68 -30.09
C ASP A 304 -5.68 1.66 -30.47
N PRO A 305 -5.44 0.82 -31.50
CA PRO A 305 -6.40 -0.19 -31.89
C PRO A 305 -6.45 -1.39 -30.93
N ALA A 306 -5.55 -1.46 -29.94
CA ALA A 306 -5.53 -2.57 -29.01
C ALA A 306 -6.78 -2.57 -28.12
N PRO A 307 -7.65 -3.57 -28.25
CA PRO A 307 -8.84 -3.67 -27.40
C PRO A 307 -8.42 -3.96 -25.97
N GLY A 308 -9.15 -3.38 -25.03
CA GLY A 308 -9.04 -3.72 -23.61
C GLY A 308 -10.44 -3.69 -23.03
N LEU A 309 -10.81 -4.75 -22.33
CA LEU A 309 -12.05 -4.83 -21.56
C LEU A 309 -11.71 -5.18 -20.11
N TRP A 310 -12.38 -4.49 -19.21
CA TRP A 310 -12.26 -4.72 -17.76
C TRP A 310 -13.61 -5.10 -17.20
N GLN A 311 -13.59 -5.78 -16.08
CA GLN A 311 -14.76 -5.86 -15.22
C GLN A 311 -14.74 -4.66 -14.29
N VAL A 312 -15.58 -3.66 -14.58
CA VAL A 312 -15.58 -2.36 -13.91
C VAL A 312 -16.71 -2.27 -12.90
N PRO A 313 -16.45 -2.23 -11.58
CA PRO A 313 -17.47 -1.92 -10.60
C PRO A 313 -17.96 -0.48 -10.78
N VAL A 314 -19.21 -0.30 -11.14
CA VAL A 314 -19.82 1.02 -11.33
C VAL A 314 -20.84 1.26 -10.23
N SER A 315 -20.73 2.40 -9.57
CA SER A 315 -21.74 2.90 -8.64
C SER A 315 -22.24 4.25 -9.11
N PHE A 316 -23.54 4.39 -9.24
CA PHE A 316 -24.15 5.64 -9.67
C PHE A 316 -25.36 5.99 -8.80
N ARG A 317 -25.61 7.29 -8.71
CA ARG A 317 -26.72 7.85 -7.94
C ARG A 317 -27.76 8.41 -8.90
N ILE A 318 -29.01 7.96 -8.72
CA ILE A 318 -30.18 8.44 -9.47
C ILE A 318 -30.92 9.37 -8.53
N GLN A 319 -31.21 10.60 -8.99
CA GLN A 319 -32.10 11.53 -8.30
C GLN A 319 -33.34 11.78 -9.13
N ALA A 320 -34.49 11.47 -8.58
CA ALA A 320 -35.81 11.72 -9.20
C ALA A 320 -36.68 12.51 -8.21
N GLY A 321 -36.78 13.83 -8.42
CA GLY A 321 -37.37 14.75 -7.46
C GLY A 321 -36.57 14.76 -6.15
N GLU A 322 -37.26 14.49 -5.03
CA GLU A 322 -36.63 14.40 -3.71
C GLU A 322 -36.05 13.00 -3.38
N LYS A 323 -36.33 12.00 -4.21
CA LYS A 323 -35.85 10.63 -3.98
C LYS A 323 -34.50 10.44 -4.60
N THR A 324 -33.58 9.88 -3.81
CA THR A 324 -32.22 9.49 -4.25
C THR A 324 -32.06 7.99 -4.07
N GLU A 325 -31.62 7.30 -5.12
CA GLU A 325 -31.30 5.88 -5.12
C GLU A 325 -29.85 5.68 -5.57
N THR A 326 -29.11 4.78 -4.92
CA THR A 326 -27.78 4.36 -5.36
C THR A 326 -27.88 2.96 -5.94
N ARG A 327 -27.46 2.80 -7.18
CA ARG A 327 -27.35 1.50 -7.85
C ARG A 327 -25.90 1.12 -8.06
N ARG A 328 -25.64 -0.18 -8.06
CA ARG A 328 -24.32 -0.77 -8.33
C ARG A 328 -24.48 -1.86 -9.38
N LEU A 329 -23.51 -1.92 -10.28
CA LEU A 329 -23.41 -3.00 -11.26
C LEU A 329 -21.93 -3.29 -11.55
N LEU A 330 -21.68 -4.42 -12.18
CA LEU A 330 -20.38 -4.77 -12.71
C LEU A 330 -20.47 -4.68 -14.25
N LEU A 331 -19.82 -3.68 -14.85
CA LEU A 331 -19.76 -3.52 -16.30
C LEU A 331 -18.75 -4.51 -16.86
N THR A 332 -19.23 -5.55 -17.56
CA THR A 332 -18.38 -6.65 -18.07
C THR A 332 -18.28 -6.68 -19.59
N ARG A 333 -19.03 -5.83 -20.29
CA ARG A 333 -19.12 -5.76 -21.74
C ARG A 333 -18.69 -4.38 -22.24
N ALA A 334 -18.43 -4.26 -23.54
CA ALA A 334 -18.12 -2.97 -24.16
C ALA A 334 -19.30 -1.97 -24.05
N GLU A 335 -20.54 -2.47 -24.05
CA GLU A 335 -21.76 -1.69 -23.83
C GLU A 335 -22.71 -2.47 -22.91
N GLU A 336 -23.35 -1.75 -21.98
CA GLU A 336 -24.41 -2.27 -21.13
C GLU A 336 -25.51 -1.22 -20.95
N ARG A 337 -26.77 -1.68 -20.97
CA ARG A 337 -27.97 -0.83 -20.81
C ARG A 337 -28.63 -1.14 -19.50
N VAL A 338 -28.93 -0.09 -18.75
CA VAL A 338 -29.57 -0.16 -17.44
C VAL A 338 -30.86 0.61 -17.51
N ALA A 339 -31.96 -0.09 -17.31
CA ALA A 339 -33.31 0.48 -17.29
C ALA A 339 -33.65 1.13 -15.94
#